data_f3f0c32da18a7971a5aacd7750d519ee
#
_entry.id   f3f0c32da18a7971a5aacd7750d519ee
#
_cell.length_a   1.000
_cell.length_b   1.000
_cell.length_c   1.000
_cell.angle_alpha   90.00
_cell.angle_beta   90.00
_cell.angle_gamma   90.00
#
_symmetry.space_group_name_H-M   'P 1'
#
loop_
_entity.id
_entity.type
_entity.pdbx_description
1 polymer ?
#
loop_
_entity_poly.entity_id
_entity_poly.type
_entity_poly.pdbx_seq_one_letter_code
_entity_poly.pdbx_strand_id
1 'polypeptide(L)'
;MKVLVVGGGGREHAIVQKLKESKEITALYCAPGNGGIARDAVCVPIKATDVEAIADWAAAEKMDYVVVTPDDPLCLGLVDLLAARGIPAFGPDRAAARIEGSKVFAKDLMRRYGIPTARYEAFDDAEAALAYVRTAPCPVV
;
A
#
# COMPACT_ATOMS: atom_id res chain seq x y z
N MET A 1 17.52 7.22 -13.67
CA MET A 1 16.50 7.58 -12.66
C MET A 1 16.87 6.97 -11.32
N LYS A 2 16.68 7.71 -10.22
CA LYS A 2 16.68 7.19 -8.85
C LYS A 2 15.27 6.78 -8.46
N VAL A 3 15.07 5.52 -8.09
CA VAL A 3 13.73 5.00 -7.74
C VAL A 3 13.74 4.44 -6.31
N LEU A 4 12.71 4.80 -5.54
CA LEU A 4 12.45 4.23 -4.22
C LEU A 4 11.24 3.30 -4.29
N VAL A 5 11.36 2.06 -3.79
CA VAL A 5 10.24 1.14 -3.55
C VAL A 5 9.93 1.17 -2.05
N VAL A 6 8.65 1.38 -1.70
CA VAL A 6 8.22 1.39 -0.30
C VAL A 6 7.65 0.03 0.08
N GLY A 7 8.15 -0.53 1.17
CA GLY A 7 7.74 -1.83 1.70
C GLY A 7 8.92 -2.79 1.91
N GLY A 8 8.65 -4.01 2.31
CA GLY A 8 9.69 -5.00 2.61
C GLY A 8 9.22 -6.45 2.46
N GLY A 9 8.12 -6.67 1.76
CA GLY A 9 7.56 -8.00 1.52
C GLY A 9 8.06 -8.65 0.22
N GLY A 10 7.48 -9.80 -0.10
CA GLY A 10 7.81 -10.54 -1.33
C GLY A 10 7.35 -9.82 -2.60
N ARG A 11 6.24 -9.07 -2.54
CA ARG A 11 5.77 -8.23 -3.65
C ARG A 11 6.78 -7.16 -4.01
N GLU A 12 7.26 -6.43 -3.01
CA GLU A 12 8.25 -5.38 -3.19
C GLU A 12 9.58 -5.94 -3.70
N HIS A 13 9.99 -7.12 -3.22
CA HIS A 13 11.18 -7.80 -3.72
C HIS A 13 11.06 -8.14 -5.21
N ALA A 14 9.92 -8.69 -5.65
CA ALA A 14 9.68 -8.97 -7.07
C ALA A 14 9.70 -7.70 -7.94
N ILE A 15 9.13 -6.60 -7.43
CA ILE A 15 9.17 -5.29 -8.09
C ILE A 15 10.61 -4.78 -8.19
N VAL A 16 11.38 -4.84 -7.10
CA VAL A 16 12.80 -4.45 -7.08
C VAL A 16 13.59 -5.23 -8.12
N GLN A 17 13.43 -6.56 -8.17
CA GLN A 17 14.09 -7.40 -9.18
C GLN A 17 13.72 -6.98 -10.59
N LYS A 18 12.44 -6.69 -10.85
CA LYS A 18 11.99 -6.27 -12.18
C LYS A 18 12.49 -4.88 -12.57
N LEU A 19 12.49 -3.93 -11.64
CA LEU A 19 13.01 -2.58 -11.86
C LEU A 19 14.52 -2.59 -12.16
N LYS A 20 15.27 -3.49 -11.52
CA LYS A 20 16.71 -3.65 -11.76
C LYS A 20 17.07 -4.03 -13.21
N GLU A 21 16.15 -4.64 -13.96
CA GLU A 21 16.36 -4.95 -15.36
C GLU A 21 16.34 -3.71 -16.26
N SER A 22 15.79 -2.60 -15.81
CA SER A 22 15.68 -1.35 -16.57
C SER A 22 17.01 -0.61 -16.66
N LYS A 23 17.43 -0.29 -17.86
CA LYS A 23 18.64 0.51 -18.13
C LYS A 23 18.48 1.98 -17.74
N GLU A 24 17.27 2.45 -17.52
CA GLU A 24 16.98 3.83 -17.14
C GLU A 24 17.15 4.07 -15.64
N ILE A 25 17.13 3.01 -14.84
CA ILE A 25 17.29 3.11 -13.38
C ILE A 25 18.78 3.06 -13.07
N THR A 26 19.27 4.17 -12.52
CA THR A 26 20.68 4.34 -12.16
C THR A 26 20.94 4.08 -10.67
N ALA A 27 19.90 4.19 -9.81
CA ALA A 27 19.98 3.85 -8.40
C ALA A 27 18.60 3.38 -7.91
N LEU A 28 18.60 2.27 -7.18
CA LEU A 28 17.38 1.62 -6.67
C LEU A 28 17.45 1.49 -5.15
N TYR A 29 16.43 1.97 -4.47
CA TYR A 29 16.30 1.98 -3.03
C TYR A 29 15.03 1.27 -2.59
N CYS A 30 15.00 0.79 -1.35
CA CYS A 30 13.80 0.19 -0.77
C CYS A 30 13.68 0.55 0.72
N ALA A 31 12.51 0.99 1.17
CA ALA A 31 12.27 1.38 2.56
C ALA A 31 11.08 0.60 3.16
N PRO A 32 11.29 -0.19 4.23
CA PRO A 32 12.57 -0.52 4.85
C PRO A 32 13.39 -1.56 4.08
N GLY A 33 12.77 -2.30 3.14
CA GLY A 33 13.38 -3.45 2.49
C GLY A 33 13.48 -4.67 3.41
N ASN A 34 14.27 -5.65 3.00
CA ASN A 34 14.61 -6.86 3.75
C ASN A 34 15.96 -7.44 3.30
N GLY A 35 16.43 -8.50 3.94
CA GLY A 35 17.72 -9.11 3.61
C GLY A 35 17.84 -9.70 2.20
N GLY A 36 16.71 -10.06 1.55
CA GLY A 36 16.68 -10.47 0.15
C GLY A 36 16.82 -9.25 -0.77
N ILE A 37 16.04 -8.20 -0.52
CA ILE A 37 16.06 -6.94 -1.26
C ILE A 37 17.43 -6.25 -1.19
N ALA A 38 18.11 -6.35 -0.06
CA ALA A 38 19.46 -5.78 0.14
C ALA A 38 20.53 -6.29 -0.85
N ARG A 39 20.27 -7.38 -1.58
CA ARG A 39 21.13 -7.88 -2.65
C ARG A 39 20.93 -7.15 -3.98
N ASP A 40 19.79 -6.48 -4.13
CA ASP A 40 19.33 -5.88 -5.40
C ASP A 40 19.14 -4.38 -5.32
N ALA A 41 18.93 -3.82 -4.11
CA ALA A 41 18.69 -2.41 -3.86
C ALA A 41 19.32 -1.97 -2.53
N VAL A 42 19.50 -0.66 -2.36
CA VAL A 42 19.93 -0.08 -1.09
C VAL A 42 18.74 0.00 -0.15
N CYS A 43 18.80 -0.73 0.98
CA CYS A 43 17.76 -0.65 1.99
C CYS A 43 17.91 0.60 2.86
N VAL A 44 16.83 1.35 3.02
CA VAL A 44 16.75 2.58 3.84
C VAL A 44 15.98 2.24 5.12
N PRO A 45 16.53 2.44 6.32
CA PRO A 45 15.92 1.99 7.56
C PRO A 45 14.78 2.91 8.04
N ILE A 46 13.81 3.17 7.17
CA ILE A 46 12.58 3.94 7.46
C ILE A 46 11.41 2.97 7.34
N LYS A 47 10.55 2.92 8.36
CA LYS A 47 9.35 2.07 8.32
C LYS A 47 8.38 2.53 7.22
N ALA A 48 7.72 1.60 6.53
CA ALA A 48 6.76 1.93 5.48
C ALA A 48 5.60 2.82 5.97
N THR A 49 5.24 2.72 7.25
CA THR A 49 4.20 3.53 7.88
C THR A 49 4.66 4.92 8.35
N ASP A 50 5.96 5.20 8.32
CA ASP A 50 6.49 6.53 8.63
C ASP A 50 6.52 7.38 7.36
N VAL A 51 5.33 7.76 6.91
CA VAL A 51 5.11 8.39 5.60
C VAL A 51 5.76 9.76 5.47
N GLU A 52 5.85 10.52 6.55
CA GLU A 52 6.55 11.81 6.55
C GLU A 52 8.06 11.62 6.38
N ALA A 53 8.67 10.73 7.16
CA ALA A 53 10.09 10.44 7.04
C ALA A 53 10.46 9.90 5.65
N ILE A 54 9.61 9.06 5.04
CA ILE A 54 9.81 8.58 3.66
C ILE A 54 9.77 9.74 2.67
N ALA A 55 8.76 10.60 2.77
CA ALA A 55 8.59 11.71 1.83
C ALA A 55 9.71 12.74 1.97
N ASP A 56 10.16 13.03 3.19
CA ASP A 56 11.29 13.95 3.46
C ASP A 56 12.60 13.36 2.95
N TRP A 57 12.85 12.07 3.20
CA TRP A 57 14.02 11.38 2.70
C TRP A 57 14.03 11.33 1.16
N ALA A 58 12.91 11.03 0.52
CA ALA A 58 12.79 11.00 -0.93
C ALA A 58 13.08 12.38 -1.57
N ALA A 59 12.64 13.46 -0.91
CA ALA A 59 12.92 14.83 -1.34
C ALA A 59 14.40 15.18 -1.17
N ALA A 60 14.99 14.88 0.00
CA ALA A 60 16.40 15.17 0.30
C ALA A 60 17.35 14.44 -0.65
N GLU A 61 17.08 13.18 -0.95
CA GLU A 61 17.87 12.36 -1.88
C GLU A 61 17.54 12.59 -3.35
N LYS A 62 16.56 13.46 -3.64
CA LYS A 62 16.10 13.80 -5.00
C LYS A 62 15.71 12.55 -5.79
N MET A 63 14.75 11.79 -5.24
CA MET A 63 14.17 10.65 -5.94
C MET A 63 13.38 11.13 -7.16
N ASP A 64 13.59 10.49 -8.30
CA ASP A 64 12.86 10.77 -9.53
C ASP A 64 11.48 10.12 -9.51
N TYR A 65 11.33 9.00 -8.81
CA TYR A 65 10.09 8.23 -8.76
C TYR A 65 9.99 7.38 -7.50
N VAL A 66 8.77 7.24 -6.95
CA VAL A 66 8.51 6.38 -5.79
C VAL A 66 7.42 5.37 -6.12
N VAL A 67 7.64 4.10 -5.79
CA VAL A 67 6.67 3.01 -5.96
C VAL A 67 6.13 2.63 -4.59
N VAL A 68 4.84 2.89 -4.36
CA VAL A 68 4.16 2.59 -3.08
C VAL A 68 3.17 1.46 -3.31
N THR A 69 3.44 0.29 -2.75
CA THR A 69 2.63 -0.92 -2.98
C THR A 69 1.87 -1.42 -1.77
N PRO A 70 2.35 -1.28 -0.51
CA PRO A 70 1.58 -1.69 0.64
C PRO A 70 0.39 -0.76 0.89
N ASP A 71 -0.70 -1.31 1.37
CA ASP A 71 -1.93 -0.59 1.69
C ASP A 71 -1.78 0.42 2.83
N ASP A 72 -1.04 0.09 3.89
CA ASP A 72 -0.84 0.98 5.04
C ASP A 72 -0.29 2.37 4.65
N PRO A 73 0.88 2.51 3.97
CA PRO A 73 1.38 3.81 3.57
C PRO A 73 0.47 4.53 2.58
N LEU A 74 -0.27 3.82 1.73
CA LEU A 74 -1.26 4.40 0.83
C LEU A 74 -2.43 5.01 1.61
N CYS A 75 -2.98 4.26 2.57
CA CYS A 75 -4.06 4.72 3.44
C CYS A 75 -3.64 5.87 4.36
N LEU A 76 -2.35 5.94 4.72
CA LEU A 76 -1.77 7.05 5.47
C LEU A 76 -1.50 8.29 4.61
N GLY A 77 -1.60 8.19 3.27
CA GLY A 77 -1.51 9.32 2.34
C GLY A 77 -0.10 9.60 1.84
N LEU A 78 0.78 8.61 1.77
CA LEU A 78 2.14 8.81 1.28
C LEU A 78 2.18 9.37 -0.16
N VAL A 79 1.29 8.91 -1.04
CA VAL A 79 1.23 9.40 -2.43
C VAL A 79 0.84 10.88 -2.47
N ASP A 80 -0.10 11.31 -1.62
CA ASP A 80 -0.49 12.71 -1.50
C ASP A 80 0.67 13.58 -1.00
N LEU A 81 1.43 13.10 -0.01
CA LEU A 81 2.62 13.78 0.51
C LEU A 81 3.73 13.92 -0.53
N LEU A 82 3.98 12.87 -1.30
CA LEU A 82 4.96 12.89 -2.40
C LEU A 82 4.54 13.86 -3.49
N ALA A 83 3.26 13.85 -3.88
CA ALA A 83 2.72 14.79 -4.85
C ALA A 83 2.84 16.26 -4.39
N ALA A 84 2.56 16.53 -3.11
CA ALA A 84 2.75 17.87 -2.53
C ALA A 84 4.23 18.34 -2.55
N ARG A 85 5.18 17.41 -2.58
CA ARG A 85 6.63 17.69 -2.72
C ARG A 85 7.11 17.65 -4.17
N GLY A 86 6.20 17.46 -5.14
CA GLY A 86 6.53 17.39 -6.57
C GLY A 86 7.24 16.10 -6.99
N ILE A 87 7.15 15.04 -6.20
CA ILE A 87 7.78 13.75 -6.48
C ILE A 87 6.73 12.81 -7.09
N PRO A 88 6.89 12.37 -8.35
CA PRO A 88 5.99 11.42 -8.97
C PRO A 88 5.98 10.07 -8.24
N ALA A 89 4.80 9.48 -8.06
CA ALA A 89 4.67 8.20 -7.39
C ALA A 89 3.67 7.28 -8.10
N PHE A 90 3.93 5.97 -8.02
CA PHE A 90 2.96 4.93 -8.34
C PHE A 90 2.21 4.54 -7.07
N GLY A 91 0.89 4.56 -7.14
CA GLY A 91 -0.02 4.19 -6.09
C GLY A 91 -1.27 5.09 -6.10
N PRO A 92 -2.38 4.64 -5.52
CA PRO A 92 -3.56 5.48 -5.34
C PRO A 92 -3.31 6.55 -4.29
N ASP A 93 -4.02 7.67 -4.39
CA ASP A 93 -4.11 8.64 -3.32
C ASP A 93 -4.86 8.06 -2.10
N ARG A 94 -4.84 8.76 -0.98
CA ARG A 94 -5.47 8.32 0.28
C ARG A 94 -6.96 8.05 0.12
N ALA A 95 -7.66 8.84 -0.70
CA ALA A 95 -9.10 8.70 -0.90
C ALA A 95 -9.42 7.41 -1.66
N ALA A 96 -8.66 7.08 -2.71
CA ALA A 96 -8.81 5.86 -3.48
C ALA A 96 -8.29 4.62 -2.73
N ALA A 97 -7.20 4.74 -1.97
CA ALA A 97 -6.63 3.67 -1.15
C ALA A 97 -7.63 3.12 -0.11
N ARG A 98 -8.61 3.91 0.29
CA ARG A 98 -9.68 3.51 1.19
C ARG A 98 -10.46 2.27 0.72
N ILE A 99 -10.50 2.01 -0.59
CA ILE A 99 -11.15 0.80 -1.15
C ILE A 99 -10.48 -0.47 -0.62
N GLU A 100 -9.18 -0.46 -0.44
CA GLU A 100 -8.44 -1.60 0.13
C GLU A 100 -8.33 -1.51 1.66
N GLY A 101 -8.11 -0.31 2.19
CA GLY A 101 -7.93 -0.07 3.62
C GLY A 101 -9.18 -0.27 4.48
N SER A 102 -10.39 -0.22 3.89
CA SER A 102 -11.64 -0.43 4.62
C SER A 102 -12.54 -1.42 3.91
N LYS A 103 -12.61 -2.63 4.47
CA LYS A 103 -13.46 -3.70 3.94
C LYS A 103 -14.95 -3.31 3.92
N VAL A 104 -15.43 -2.64 4.96
CA VAL A 104 -16.82 -2.14 5.04
C VAL A 104 -17.07 -1.14 3.93
N PHE A 105 -16.21 -0.14 3.77
CA PHE A 105 -16.34 0.84 2.69
C PHE A 105 -16.33 0.19 1.30
N ALA A 106 -15.42 -0.73 1.05
CA ALA A 106 -15.35 -1.44 -0.24
C ALA A 106 -16.63 -2.23 -0.52
N LYS A 107 -17.13 -2.96 0.49
CA LYS A 107 -18.37 -3.75 0.36
C LYS A 107 -19.59 -2.87 0.14
N ASP A 108 -19.71 -1.75 0.84
CA ASP A 108 -20.80 -0.78 0.64
C ASP A 108 -20.74 -0.15 -0.74
N LEU A 109 -19.55 0.18 -1.23
CA LEU A 109 -19.32 0.68 -2.59
C LEU A 109 -19.80 -0.36 -3.62
N MET A 110 -19.37 -1.63 -3.47
CA MET A 110 -19.77 -2.72 -4.36
C MET A 110 -21.29 -2.91 -4.38
N ARG A 111 -21.94 -2.90 -3.20
CA ARG A 111 -23.39 -2.99 -3.07
C ARG A 111 -24.09 -1.83 -3.79
N ARG A 112 -23.61 -0.59 -3.57
CA ARG A 112 -24.18 0.62 -4.17
C ARG A 112 -24.13 0.61 -5.69
N TYR A 113 -23.06 0.08 -6.27
CA TYR A 113 -22.84 0.08 -7.72
C TYR A 113 -23.12 -1.26 -8.39
N GLY A 114 -23.73 -2.23 -7.68
CA GLY A 114 -24.06 -3.54 -8.23
C GLY A 114 -22.84 -4.39 -8.64
N ILE A 115 -21.69 -4.17 -8.04
CA ILE A 115 -20.47 -4.93 -8.32
C ILE A 115 -20.55 -6.30 -7.63
N PRO A 116 -20.40 -7.40 -8.37
CA PRO A 116 -20.46 -8.75 -7.80
C PRO A 116 -19.43 -8.96 -6.69
N THR A 117 -19.89 -9.42 -5.53
CA THR A 117 -19.04 -9.75 -4.38
C THR A 117 -19.72 -10.76 -3.48
N ALA A 118 -18.97 -11.43 -2.60
CA ALA A 118 -19.54 -12.31 -1.58
C ALA A 118 -20.49 -11.54 -0.65
N ARG A 119 -21.51 -12.23 -0.15
CA ARG A 119 -22.41 -11.66 0.87
C ARG A 119 -21.61 -11.20 2.07
N TYR A 120 -22.06 -10.14 2.70
CA TYR A 120 -21.43 -9.57 3.89
C TYR A 120 -22.48 -8.87 4.75
N GLU A 121 -22.17 -8.76 6.02
CA GLU A 121 -22.81 -7.85 6.98
C GLU A 121 -21.74 -7.17 7.81
N ALA A 122 -22.03 -5.94 8.23
CA ALA A 122 -21.14 -5.15 9.08
C ALA A 122 -21.85 -4.85 10.41
N PHE A 123 -21.13 -4.99 11.51
CA PHE A 123 -21.66 -4.81 12.86
C PHE A 123 -20.69 -3.94 13.66
N ASP A 124 -21.26 -3.02 14.43
CA ASP A 124 -20.52 -2.22 15.42
C ASP A 124 -20.68 -2.78 16.84
N ASP A 125 -21.53 -3.81 16.99
CA ASP A 125 -21.83 -4.49 18.24
C ASP A 125 -21.64 -6.00 18.14
N ALA A 126 -20.98 -6.58 19.13
CA ALA A 126 -20.65 -7.99 19.17
C ALA A 126 -21.90 -8.90 19.36
N GLU A 127 -22.92 -8.45 20.11
CA GLU A 127 -24.13 -9.23 20.33
C GLU A 127 -24.96 -9.34 19.05
N ALA A 128 -25.06 -8.25 18.27
CA ALA A 128 -25.69 -8.25 16.97
C ALA A 128 -24.96 -9.17 15.98
N ALA A 129 -23.64 -9.17 15.98
CA ALA A 129 -22.83 -10.08 15.17
C ALA A 129 -23.07 -11.55 15.55
N LEU A 130 -23.11 -11.86 16.84
CA LEU A 130 -23.40 -13.22 17.33
C LEU A 130 -24.81 -13.67 16.98
N ALA A 131 -25.81 -12.81 17.08
CA ALA A 131 -27.18 -13.11 16.70
C ALA A 131 -27.27 -13.43 15.20
N TYR A 132 -26.58 -12.67 14.35
CA TYR A 132 -26.52 -12.91 12.91
C TYR A 132 -25.84 -14.26 12.59
N VAL A 133 -24.68 -14.53 13.17
CA VAL A 133 -23.92 -15.79 12.92
C VAL A 133 -24.72 -17.03 13.28
N ARG A 134 -25.57 -16.99 14.33
CA ARG A 134 -26.44 -18.11 14.72
C ARG A 134 -27.48 -18.49 13.65
N THR A 135 -27.85 -17.58 12.78
CA THR A 135 -28.86 -17.74 11.73
C THR A 135 -28.27 -17.71 10.31
N ALA A 136 -27.02 -17.30 10.15
CA ALA A 136 -26.37 -17.22 8.86
C ALA A 136 -26.08 -18.62 8.29
N PRO A 137 -26.19 -18.81 6.96
CA PRO A 137 -25.78 -20.05 6.33
C PRO A 137 -24.25 -20.21 6.43
N CYS A 138 -23.81 -21.33 6.97
CA CYS A 138 -22.39 -21.69 7.06
C CYS A 138 -21.82 -22.14 5.70
N PRO A 139 -20.50 -21.95 5.44
CA PRO A 139 -19.52 -21.31 6.34
C PRO A 139 -19.57 -19.78 6.31
N VAL A 140 -19.26 -19.16 7.45
CA VAL A 140 -19.01 -17.73 7.59
C VAL A 140 -17.50 -17.54 7.76
N VAL A 141 -16.90 -16.59 7.04
CA VAL A 141 -15.47 -16.25 7.07
C VAL A 141 -15.31 -14.85 7.62
#